data_d72ebe23e84f07e74556d75302abeac3
#
_entry.id   d72ebe23e84f07e74556d75302abeac3
#
_cell.length_a   1.000
_cell.length_b   1.000
_cell.length_c   1.000
_cell.angle_alpha   90.00
_cell.angle_beta   90.00
_cell.angle_gamma   90.00
#
_symmetry.space_group_name_H-M   'P 1'
#
loop_
_entity.id
_entity.type
_entity.pdbx_description
1 polymer ?
#
loop_
_entity_poly.entity_id
_entity_poly.type
_entity_poly.pdbx_seq_one_letter_code
_entity_poly.pdbx_strand_id
1 'polypeptide(L)'
;MVEIDLNYLYKKYPNAAQDSVKDFDLHIKNKEFIVFVGPSGCGKSTTLRMVAGLEDISKGTLMIDHQVMNDVAPKDRDIAMVFQNYALYPHMTVFDNMAFGLKLRKYSKDAIQERVAAAADILGLTEFLARKPADLSGGQRQRVALGRAIVRDAPIF
;
A
#
# COMPACT_ATOMS: atom_id res chain seq x y z
N MET A 1 12.03 2.93 -14.68
CA MET A 1 10.94 1.96 -15.00
C MET A 1 10.90 1.01 -13.83
N VAL A 2 9.73 0.69 -13.26
CA VAL A 2 9.67 -0.20 -12.10
C VAL A 2 9.16 -1.56 -12.53
N GLU A 3 9.96 -2.61 -12.28
CA GLU A 3 9.60 -4.00 -12.51
C GLU A 3 9.67 -4.76 -11.18
N ILE A 4 8.83 -5.77 -11.02
CA ILE A 4 8.79 -6.59 -9.81
C ILE A 4 8.92 -8.04 -10.20
N ASP A 5 9.90 -8.72 -9.61
CA ASP A 5 10.11 -10.15 -9.75
C ASP A 5 9.84 -10.87 -8.43
N LEU A 6 8.88 -11.77 -8.46
CA LEU A 6 8.59 -12.69 -7.38
C LEU A 6 9.09 -14.07 -7.81
N ASN A 7 10.25 -14.49 -7.31
CA ASN A 7 10.91 -15.72 -7.75
C ASN A 7 10.73 -16.82 -6.69
N TYR A 8 9.89 -17.80 -6.98
CA TYR A 8 9.64 -18.99 -6.16
C TYR A 8 9.37 -18.64 -4.69
N LEU A 9 8.43 -17.69 -4.45
CA LEU A 9 8.12 -17.23 -3.10
C LEU A 9 7.34 -18.27 -2.31
N TYR A 10 7.75 -18.44 -1.05
CA TYR A 10 7.07 -19.26 -0.05
C TYR A 10 6.81 -18.43 1.20
N LYS A 11 5.66 -18.63 1.80
CA LYS A 11 5.35 -18.16 3.14
C LYS A 11 4.77 -19.26 3.99
N LYS A 12 5.46 -19.55 5.08
CA LYS A 12 4.99 -20.45 6.13
C LYS A 12 4.96 -19.71 7.45
N TYR A 13 3.80 -19.68 8.09
CA TYR A 13 3.69 -19.11 9.44
C TYR A 13 4.20 -20.11 10.49
N PRO A 14 4.76 -19.62 11.62
CA PRO A 14 5.04 -20.46 12.75
C PRO A 14 3.78 -21.25 13.14
N ASN A 15 3.91 -22.53 13.42
CA ASN A 15 2.81 -23.43 13.79
C ASN A 15 1.76 -23.73 12.69
N ALA A 16 1.94 -23.24 11.45
CA ALA A 16 1.09 -23.65 10.35
C ALA A 16 1.51 -25.03 9.79
N ALA A 17 0.54 -25.90 9.56
CA ALA A 17 0.78 -27.22 8.95
C ALA A 17 1.20 -27.10 7.48
N GLN A 18 0.68 -26.09 6.79
CA GLN A 18 0.91 -25.86 5.36
C GLN A 18 1.42 -24.45 5.07
N ASP A 19 2.07 -24.29 3.93
CA ASP A 19 2.49 -22.98 3.43
C ASP A 19 1.27 -22.15 3.02
N SER A 20 1.23 -20.88 3.43
CA SER A 20 0.18 -19.93 3.03
C SER A 20 0.40 -19.40 1.61
N VAL A 21 1.65 -19.36 1.17
CA VAL A 21 2.06 -19.12 -0.21
C VAL A 21 3.08 -20.18 -0.56
N LYS A 22 2.93 -20.83 -1.70
CA LYS A 22 3.79 -21.92 -2.13
C LYS A 22 4.15 -21.73 -3.60
N ASP A 23 5.46 -21.77 -3.87
CA ASP A 23 6.03 -21.78 -5.21
C ASP A 23 5.45 -20.68 -6.12
N PHE A 24 5.32 -19.48 -5.57
CA PHE A 24 4.69 -18.37 -6.28
C PHE A 24 5.73 -17.63 -7.11
N ASP A 25 5.56 -17.67 -8.41
CA ASP A 25 6.43 -17.03 -9.41
C ASP A 25 5.63 -16.05 -10.25
N LEU A 26 6.09 -14.81 -10.36
CA LEU A 26 5.43 -13.78 -11.15
C LEU A 26 6.42 -12.66 -11.51
N HIS A 27 6.48 -12.31 -12.78
CA HIS A 27 7.16 -11.11 -13.27
C HIS A 27 6.13 -10.04 -13.64
N ILE A 28 6.25 -8.86 -13.07
CA ILE A 28 5.38 -7.70 -13.30
C ILE A 28 6.18 -6.62 -13.99
N LYS A 29 5.74 -6.26 -15.20
CA LYS A 29 6.36 -5.22 -16.01
C LYS A 29 5.94 -3.83 -15.56
N ASN A 30 6.75 -2.84 -15.90
CA ASN A 30 6.43 -1.45 -15.67
C ASN A 30 5.04 -1.05 -16.23
N LYS A 31 4.23 -0.36 -15.43
CA LYS A 31 2.85 0.07 -15.73
C LYS A 31 1.86 -1.07 -15.92
N GLU A 32 2.17 -2.28 -15.52
CA GLU A 32 1.24 -3.39 -15.58
C GLU A 32 0.24 -3.33 -14.41
N PHE A 33 -1.01 -3.66 -14.70
CA PHE A 33 -2.08 -3.78 -13.71
C PHE A 33 -2.36 -5.25 -13.42
N ILE A 34 -2.07 -5.69 -12.19
CA ILE A 34 -2.20 -7.09 -11.78
C ILE A 34 -3.39 -7.28 -10.85
N VAL A 35 -4.17 -8.32 -11.08
CA VAL A 35 -5.28 -8.73 -10.22
C VAL A 35 -5.07 -10.13 -9.71
N PHE A 36 -5.00 -10.32 -8.40
CA PHE A 36 -4.98 -11.65 -7.77
C PHE A 36 -6.40 -12.15 -7.53
N VAL A 37 -6.76 -13.24 -8.19
CA VAL A 37 -8.07 -13.89 -8.06
C VAL A 37 -7.91 -15.27 -7.40
N GLY A 38 -8.83 -15.64 -6.55
CA GLY A 38 -8.83 -16.94 -5.87
C GLY A 38 -9.70 -16.97 -4.61
N PRO A 39 -9.96 -18.16 -4.04
CA PRO A 39 -10.77 -18.31 -2.84
C PRO A 39 -10.16 -17.63 -1.62
N SER A 40 -10.98 -17.47 -0.57
CA SER A 40 -10.47 -16.96 0.73
C SER A 40 -9.39 -17.89 1.29
N GLY A 41 -8.33 -17.32 1.82
CA GLY A 41 -7.22 -18.07 2.42
C GLY A 41 -6.15 -18.59 1.44
N CYS A 42 -6.28 -18.37 0.12
CA CYS A 42 -5.27 -18.84 -0.85
C CYS A 42 -3.99 -17.96 -0.95
N GLY A 43 -3.72 -17.09 0.01
CA GLY A 43 -2.45 -16.36 0.09
C GLY A 43 -2.39 -14.99 -0.59
N LYS A 44 -3.47 -14.48 -1.25
CA LYS A 44 -3.46 -13.19 -1.97
C LYS A 44 -2.98 -12.02 -1.11
N SER A 45 -3.61 -11.81 0.04
CA SER A 45 -3.25 -10.72 0.95
C SER A 45 -1.86 -10.93 1.56
N THR A 46 -1.46 -12.18 1.78
CA THR A 46 -0.12 -12.53 2.26
C THR A 46 0.94 -12.15 1.22
N THR A 47 0.71 -12.46 -0.06
CA THR A 47 1.61 -12.10 -1.15
C THR A 47 1.75 -10.57 -1.27
N LEU A 48 0.63 -9.83 -1.27
CA LEU A 48 0.67 -8.36 -1.29
C LEU A 48 1.43 -7.79 -0.08
N ARG A 49 1.26 -8.38 1.11
CA ARG A 49 2.00 -7.96 2.32
C ARG A 49 3.48 -8.27 2.24
N MET A 50 3.88 -9.40 1.64
CA MET A 50 5.29 -9.71 1.37
C MET A 50 5.92 -8.70 0.41
N VAL A 51 5.21 -8.33 -0.66
CA VAL A 51 5.67 -7.27 -1.60
C VAL A 51 5.85 -5.95 -0.87
N ALA A 52 4.91 -5.57 0.00
CA ALA A 52 4.99 -4.34 0.79
C ALA A 52 6.00 -4.40 1.95
N GLY A 53 6.59 -5.56 2.25
CA GLY A 53 7.51 -5.77 3.38
C GLY A 53 6.83 -5.82 4.75
N LEU A 54 5.52 -6.02 4.76
CA LEU A 54 4.71 -6.15 5.98
C LEU A 54 4.62 -7.61 6.46
N GLU A 55 5.22 -8.52 5.70
CA GLU A 55 5.30 -9.94 5.99
C GLU A 55 6.64 -10.46 5.46
N ASP A 56 7.33 -11.27 6.26
CA ASP A 56 8.61 -11.86 5.87
C ASP A 56 8.41 -12.98 4.85
N ILE A 57 9.35 -13.10 3.93
CA ILE A 57 9.42 -14.18 2.94
C ILE A 57 10.14 -15.36 3.58
N SER A 58 9.52 -16.56 3.58
CA SER A 58 10.16 -17.76 4.15
C SER A 58 11.21 -18.38 3.23
N LYS A 59 10.95 -18.35 1.91
CA LYS A 59 11.90 -18.80 0.86
C LYS A 59 11.60 -18.05 -0.43
N GLY A 60 12.57 -18.02 -1.35
CA GLY A 60 12.48 -17.32 -2.62
C GLY A 60 13.00 -15.89 -2.52
N THR A 61 12.89 -15.14 -3.60
CA THR A 61 13.45 -13.80 -3.71
C THR A 61 12.44 -12.85 -4.31
N LEU A 62 12.22 -11.72 -3.64
CA LEU A 62 11.47 -10.58 -4.16
C LEU A 62 12.48 -9.54 -4.65
N MET A 63 12.34 -9.08 -5.87
CA MET A 63 13.14 -7.99 -6.42
C MET A 63 12.24 -6.86 -6.92
N ILE A 64 12.69 -5.63 -6.75
CA ILE A 64 12.09 -4.42 -7.33
C ILE A 64 13.24 -3.67 -8.02
N ASP A 65 13.10 -3.41 -9.31
CA ASP A 65 14.15 -2.79 -10.13
C ASP A 65 15.52 -3.49 -9.94
N HIS A 66 15.53 -4.81 -10.02
CA HIS A 66 16.72 -5.66 -9.86
C HIS A 66 17.38 -5.61 -8.46
N GLN A 67 16.75 -4.96 -7.48
CA GLN A 67 17.21 -4.94 -6.09
C GLN A 67 16.44 -5.95 -5.25
N VAL A 68 17.15 -6.78 -4.50
CA VAL A 68 16.54 -7.74 -3.57
C VAL A 68 15.89 -6.98 -2.41
N MET A 69 14.60 -7.26 -2.18
CA MET A 69 13.76 -6.57 -1.19
C MET A 69 13.49 -7.39 0.08
N ASN A 70 13.95 -8.64 0.16
CA ASN A 70 13.59 -9.55 1.25
C ASN A 70 13.79 -8.92 2.64
N ASP A 71 14.92 -8.25 2.86
CA ASP A 71 15.30 -7.65 4.15
C ASP A 71 15.13 -6.13 4.19
N VAL A 72 14.54 -5.53 3.14
CA VAL A 72 14.29 -4.08 3.08
C VAL A 72 13.03 -3.73 3.85
N ALA A 73 13.14 -2.79 4.78
CA ALA A 73 12.01 -2.35 5.60
C ALA A 73 10.88 -1.71 4.74
N PRO A 74 9.61 -1.83 5.13
CA PRO A 74 8.46 -1.30 4.35
C PRO A 74 8.57 0.18 3.99
N LYS A 75 9.12 1.00 4.89
CA LYS A 75 9.30 2.45 4.69
C LYS A 75 10.26 2.79 3.54
N ASP A 76 11.19 1.88 3.22
CA ASP A 76 12.27 2.08 2.25
C ASP A 76 11.96 1.43 0.89
N ARG A 77 10.79 0.78 0.72
CA ARG A 77 10.38 0.12 -0.54
C ARG A 77 9.68 1.02 -1.54
N ASP A 78 9.36 2.23 -1.18
CA ASP A 78 8.60 3.21 -2.00
C ASP A 78 7.31 2.65 -2.64
N ILE A 79 6.54 1.92 -1.84
CA ILE A 79 5.26 1.32 -2.20
C ILE A 79 4.13 2.06 -1.48
N ALA A 80 3.02 2.34 -2.16
CA ALA A 80 1.78 2.78 -1.55
C ALA A 80 0.81 1.61 -1.43
N MET A 81 0.24 1.41 -0.25
CA MET A 81 -0.71 0.32 0.01
C MET A 81 -1.99 0.84 0.65
N VAL A 82 -3.13 0.39 0.13
CA VAL A 82 -4.45 0.62 0.72
C VAL A 82 -4.90 -0.66 1.42
N PHE A 83 -5.19 -0.56 2.72
CA PHE A 83 -5.62 -1.69 3.54
C PHE A 83 -7.13 -1.88 3.48
N GLN A 84 -7.57 -3.14 3.63
CA GLN A 84 -8.99 -3.50 3.65
C GLN A 84 -9.78 -2.81 4.78
N ASN A 85 -9.13 -2.56 5.92
CA ASN A 85 -9.69 -1.84 7.07
C ASN A 85 -9.43 -0.33 7.02
N TYR A 86 -9.01 0.19 5.85
CA TYR A 86 -8.65 1.59 5.58
C TYR A 86 -7.46 2.13 6.39
N ALA A 87 -7.15 1.62 7.57
CA ALA A 87 -6.06 2.00 8.47
C ALA A 87 -5.94 3.54 8.67
N LEU A 88 -7.06 4.23 8.80
CA LEU A 88 -7.09 5.69 9.03
C LEU A 88 -6.73 5.99 10.50
N TYR A 89 -6.04 7.10 10.70
CA TYR A 89 -5.75 7.65 12.03
C TYR A 89 -7.01 8.34 12.57
N PRO A 90 -7.70 7.80 13.60
CA PRO A 90 -9.02 8.27 14.01
C PRO A 90 -9.03 9.66 14.64
N HIS A 91 -7.89 10.09 15.20
CA HIS A 91 -7.70 11.38 15.83
C HIS A 91 -7.36 12.51 14.85
N MET A 92 -6.98 12.17 13.63
CA MET A 92 -6.60 13.11 12.57
C MET A 92 -7.80 13.44 11.68
N THR A 93 -7.80 14.66 11.11
CA THR A 93 -8.75 15.04 10.05
C THR A 93 -8.49 14.26 8.77
N VAL A 94 -9.40 14.35 7.78
CA VAL A 94 -9.17 13.82 6.43
C VAL A 94 -7.92 14.43 5.82
N PHE A 95 -7.77 15.75 5.89
CA PHE A 95 -6.57 16.45 5.42
C PHE A 95 -5.29 15.88 6.08
N ASP A 96 -5.27 15.77 7.40
CA ASP A 96 -4.10 15.28 8.12
C ASP A 96 -3.79 13.81 7.83
N ASN A 97 -4.81 12.97 7.66
CA ASN A 97 -4.65 11.59 7.20
C ASN A 97 -3.95 11.53 5.85
N MET A 98 -4.40 12.33 4.87
CA MET A 98 -3.80 12.37 3.53
C MET A 98 -2.39 12.97 3.57
N ALA A 99 -2.18 14.04 4.33
CA ALA A 99 -0.91 14.76 4.44
C ALA A 99 0.17 14.01 5.24
N PHE A 100 -0.18 13.02 6.04
CA PHE A 100 0.71 12.40 7.03
C PHE A 100 2.03 11.89 6.42
N GLY A 101 1.94 11.12 5.33
CA GLY A 101 3.12 10.58 4.65
C GLY A 101 4.02 11.67 4.05
N LEU A 102 3.43 12.76 3.56
CA LEU A 102 4.18 13.90 3.01
C LEU A 102 4.90 14.67 4.11
N LYS A 103 4.24 14.86 5.28
CA LYS A 103 4.84 15.49 6.47
C LYS A 103 6.06 14.71 6.96
N LEU A 104 5.99 13.38 7.02
CA LEU A 104 7.12 12.52 7.39
C LEU A 104 8.30 12.64 6.41
N ARG A 105 8.01 12.83 5.13
CA ARG A 105 9.01 13.04 4.07
C ARG A 105 9.49 14.50 3.98
N LYS A 106 9.05 15.36 4.91
CA LYS A 106 9.47 16.77 5.01
C LYS A 106 9.13 17.63 3.77
N TYR A 107 8.02 17.34 3.09
CA TYR A 107 7.51 18.22 2.05
C TYR A 107 7.15 19.59 2.61
N SER A 108 7.26 20.63 1.79
CA SER A 108 6.84 22.00 2.16
C SER A 108 5.31 22.04 2.41
N LYS A 109 4.87 23.00 3.21
CA LYS A 109 3.43 23.19 3.49
C LYS A 109 2.62 23.41 2.21
N ASP A 110 3.15 24.21 1.29
CA ASP A 110 2.49 24.55 0.03
C ASP A 110 2.35 23.30 -0.86
N ALA A 111 3.41 22.49 -0.99
CA ALA A 111 3.37 21.23 -1.74
C ALA A 111 2.38 20.22 -1.13
N ILE A 112 2.29 20.16 0.20
CA ILE A 112 1.30 19.31 0.89
C ILE A 112 -0.11 19.79 0.58
N GLN A 113 -0.37 21.08 0.69
CA GLN A 113 -1.66 21.69 0.41
C GLN A 113 -2.12 21.40 -1.02
N GLU A 114 -1.25 21.63 -1.99
CA GLU A 114 -1.50 21.40 -3.41
C GLU A 114 -1.83 19.93 -3.71
N ARG A 115 -0.97 19.00 -3.25
CA ARG A 115 -1.16 17.55 -3.50
C ARG A 115 -2.42 17.02 -2.83
N VAL A 116 -2.70 17.44 -1.60
CA VAL A 116 -3.93 17.02 -0.90
C VAL A 116 -5.16 17.60 -1.55
N ALA A 117 -5.15 18.87 -1.98
CA ALA A 117 -6.28 19.49 -2.67
C ALA A 117 -6.58 18.77 -3.99
N ALA A 118 -5.56 18.50 -4.82
CA ALA A 118 -5.73 17.79 -6.08
C ALA A 118 -6.31 16.38 -5.89
N ALA A 119 -5.79 15.61 -4.92
CA ALA A 119 -6.30 14.28 -4.64
C ALA A 119 -7.72 14.31 -4.04
N ALA A 120 -8.03 15.30 -3.20
CA ALA A 120 -9.36 15.48 -2.64
C ALA A 120 -10.40 15.82 -3.71
N ASP A 121 -10.05 16.64 -4.70
CA ASP A 121 -10.91 16.98 -5.82
C ASP A 121 -11.24 15.73 -6.65
N ILE A 122 -10.24 14.96 -7.07
CA ILE A 122 -10.40 13.71 -7.83
C ILE A 122 -11.33 12.71 -7.09
N LEU A 123 -11.22 12.65 -5.76
CA LEU A 123 -11.93 11.68 -4.93
C LEU A 123 -13.27 12.21 -4.38
N GLY A 124 -13.64 13.46 -4.69
CA GLY A 124 -14.84 14.11 -4.13
C GLY A 124 -14.80 14.21 -2.61
N LEU A 125 -13.65 14.62 -2.05
CA LEU A 125 -13.42 14.74 -0.60
C LEU A 125 -13.22 16.19 -0.14
N THR A 126 -13.26 17.16 -1.02
CA THR A 126 -12.94 18.57 -0.72
C THR A 126 -13.76 19.12 0.46
N GLU A 127 -15.07 18.81 0.50
CA GLU A 127 -15.97 19.25 1.57
C GLU A 127 -15.70 18.54 2.91
N PHE A 128 -14.97 17.41 2.89
CA PHE A 128 -14.74 16.56 4.05
C PHE A 128 -13.37 16.73 4.68
N LEU A 129 -12.48 17.56 4.12
CA LEU A 129 -11.08 17.69 4.54
C LEU A 129 -10.91 18.03 6.03
N ALA A 130 -11.84 18.79 6.62
CA ALA A 130 -11.82 19.16 8.03
C ALA A 130 -12.46 18.10 8.95
N ARG A 131 -13.15 17.09 8.42
CA ARG A 131 -13.84 16.07 9.21
C ARG A 131 -12.86 15.00 9.70
N LYS A 132 -13.27 14.27 10.75
CA LYS A 132 -12.57 13.08 11.26
C LYS A 132 -13.18 11.81 10.68
N PRO A 133 -12.45 10.68 10.66
CA PRO A 133 -12.95 9.40 10.16
C PRO A 133 -14.26 8.92 10.78
N ALA A 134 -14.54 9.28 12.04
CA ALA A 134 -15.80 8.95 12.71
C ALA A 134 -17.03 9.59 12.04
N ASP A 135 -16.85 10.76 11.41
CA ASP A 135 -17.92 11.55 10.78
C ASP A 135 -18.11 11.18 9.29
N LEU A 136 -17.50 10.10 8.83
CA LEU A 136 -17.49 9.67 7.43
C LEU A 136 -18.25 8.35 7.24
N SER A 137 -18.90 8.21 6.08
CA SER A 137 -19.42 6.92 5.62
C SER A 137 -18.29 5.93 5.31
N GLY A 138 -18.61 4.64 5.18
CA GLY A 138 -17.64 3.61 4.77
C GLY A 138 -16.93 3.93 3.45
N GLY A 139 -17.72 4.34 2.43
CA GLY A 139 -17.17 4.73 1.12
C GLY A 139 -16.31 5.99 1.17
N GLN A 140 -16.63 6.96 2.04
CA GLN A 140 -15.78 8.13 2.26
C GLN A 140 -14.46 7.75 2.93
N ARG A 141 -14.48 6.89 3.96
CA ARG A 141 -13.26 6.37 4.59
C ARG A 141 -12.37 5.63 3.59
N GLN A 142 -12.95 4.82 2.71
CA GLN A 142 -12.21 4.14 1.65
C GLN A 142 -11.54 5.15 0.71
N ARG A 143 -12.25 6.19 0.28
CA ARG A 143 -11.67 7.25 -0.57
C ARG A 143 -10.56 8.02 0.13
N VAL A 144 -10.65 8.27 1.44
CA VAL A 144 -9.55 8.87 2.21
C VAL A 144 -8.31 7.96 2.22
N ALA A 145 -8.48 6.64 2.37
CA ALA A 145 -7.38 5.68 2.29
C ALA A 145 -6.71 5.66 0.91
N LEU A 146 -7.50 5.74 -0.16
CA LEU A 146 -6.99 5.93 -1.52
C LEU A 146 -6.24 7.25 -1.67
N GLY A 147 -6.78 8.34 -1.13
CA GLY A 147 -6.13 9.65 -1.14
C GLY A 147 -4.76 9.65 -0.49
N ARG A 148 -4.59 8.94 0.65
CA ARG A 148 -3.27 8.75 1.29
C ARG A 148 -2.24 8.11 0.37
N ALA A 149 -2.67 7.19 -0.48
CA ALA A 149 -1.79 6.53 -1.42
C ALA A 149 -1.49 7.40 -2.65
N ILE A 150 -2.51 8.07 -3.20
CA ILE A 150 -2.38 8.96 -4.37
C ILE A 150 -1.43 10.13 -4.10
N VAL A 151 -1.59 10.83 -2.96
CA VAL A 151 -0.73 11.99 -2.63
C VAL A 151 0.75 11.63 -2.50
N ARG A 152 1.04 10.34 -2.23
CA ARG A 152 2.40 9.84 -2.07
C ARG A 152 3.14 9.76 -3.41
N ASP A 153 2.39 9.56 -4.51
CA ASP A 153 2.94 9.40 -5.86
C ASP A 153 4.04 8.31 -5.92
N ALA A 154 3.75 7.17 -5.29
CA ALA A 154 4.67 6.05 -5.26
C ALA A 154 4.66 5.33 -6.62
N PRO A 155 5.81 4.79 -7.07
CA PRO A 155 5.92 4.09 -8.35
C PRO A 155 5.17 2.73 -8.35
N ILE A 156 4.89 2.18 -7.17
CA ILE A 156 4.10 0.95 -6.98
C ILE A 156 2.90 1.28 -6.09
N PHE A 157 1.70 0.92 -6.58
CA PHE A 157 0.44 1.17 -5.90
C PHE A 157 -0.34 -0.13 -5.78
#